data_4dc48d158ede5fcbff01f0eee0175461
#
_entry.id   4dc48d158ede5fcbff01f0eee0175461
#
_cell.length_a   1.000
_cell.length_b   1.000
_cell.length_c   1.000
_cell.angle_alpha   90.00
_cell.angle_beta   90.00
_cell.angle_gamma   90.00
#
_symmetry.space_group_name_H-M   'P 1'
#
loop_
_entity.id
_entity.type
_entity.pdbx_description
1 polymer ?
#
loop_
_entity_poly.entity_id
_entity_poly.type
_entity_poly.pdbx_seq_one_letter_code
_entity_poly.pdbx_strand_id
1 'polypeptide(L)'
;MRNAPAIDAATLSTLLNELRLPAIKVLWPDFAERADKEGWPAARFLSVIAEHELAERDRRRIERHLAEARLPPGKTLDSFAFDAVPMVSKAQVMAIAAGDSWLAKGANILLFGPPGGGKSHLAAAIGLALIENGWRVLFMRTTELVQKLQVARRELQLESAIAKLDKFDLLILDDLAYVTKDQAETSVLFELISARYERRSIMITANQPFGEWNRVFPDPAMTLAAVDRLVHHATIFEMNVESYRRRSAMEAKRQRGRPASFATIRNAAEIDAARQSETNEALASDNHDDTVADNRDTRISSRLSR
;
A
#
# COMPACT_ATOMS: atom_id res chain seq x y z
N MET A 1 -21.39 12.14 63.62
CA MET A 1 -21.11 11.60 62.25
C MET A 1 -22.09 12.26 61.29
N ARG A 2 -21.64 13.19 60.42
CA ARG A 2 -22.47 13.78 59.39
C ARG A 2 -22.72 12.72 58.33
N ASN A 3 -23.98 12.29 58.13
CA ASN A 3 -24.36 11.47 56.98
C ASN A 3 -23.92 12.24 55.72
N ALA A 4 -22.95 11.68 55.01
CA ALA A 4 -22.66 12.17 53.66
C ALA A 4 -23.92 11.99 52.82
N PRO A 5 -24.35 12.99 52.04
CA PRO A 5 -25.51 12.85 51.19
C PRO A 5 -25.26 11.68 50.24
N ALA A 6 -26.28 10.78 50.16
CA ALA A 6 -26.22 9.71 49.17
C ALA A 6 -26.00 10.33 47.76
N ILE A 7 -24.93 9.97 47.10
CA ILE A 7 -24.64 10.49 45.76
C ILE A 7 -25.74 9.97 44.85
N ASP A 8 -26.56 10.88 44.31
CA ASP A 8 -27.54 10.50 43.29
C ASP A 8 -26.84 9.99 42.04
N ALA A 9 -27.06 8.75 41.69
CA ALA A 9 -26.48 8.10 40.52
C ALA A 9 -26.77 8.87 39.21
N ALA A 10 -27.93 9.56 39.13
CA ALA A 10 -28.30 10.40 37.99
C ALA A 10 -27.39 11.65 37.88
N THR A 11 -27.16 12.32 39.01
CA THR A 11 -26.25 13.47 39.10
C THR A 11 -24.81 13.05 38.72
N LEU A 12 -24.30 11.92 39.24
CA LEU A 12 -22.98 11.43 38.90
C LEU A 12 -22.87 11.09 37.39
N SER A 13 -23.89 10.46 36.83
CA SER A 13 -23.90 10.17 35.36
C SER A 13 -23.86 11.44 34.53
N THR A 14 -24.53 12.51 34.95
CA THR A 14 -24.50 13.81 34.28
C THR A 14 -23.08 14.42 34.33
N LEU A 15 -22.48 14.46 35.50
CA LEU A 15 -21.10 14.97 35.69
C LEU A 15 -20.07 14.19 34.83
N LEU A 16 -20.17 12.84 34.80
CA LEU A 16 -19.29 12.01 33.98
C LEU A 16 -19.47 12.26 32.47
N ASN A 17 -20.68 12.59 32.00
CA ASN A 17 -20.92 13.01 30.63
C ASN A 17 -20.26 14.35 30.33
N GLU A 18 -20.43 15.36 31.20
CA GLU A 18 -19.82 16.69 31.04
C GLU A 18 -18.28 16.57 31.00
N LEU A 19 -17.70 15.75 31.87
CA LEU A 19 -16.27 15.45 31.90
C LEU A 19 -15.79 14.54 30.74
N ARG A 20 -16.71 14.05 29.92
CA ARG A 20 -16.42 13.13 28.80
C ARG A 20 -15.68 11.87 29.25
N LEU A 21 -16.18 11.23 30.30
CA LEU A 21 -15.67 9.99 30.88
C LEU A 21 -16.65 8.81 30.65
N PRO A 22 -16.85 8.38 29.38
CA PRO A 22 -17.90 7.41 29.05
C PRO A 22 -17.63 6.01 29.57
N ALA A 23 -16.36 5.57 29.71
CA ALA A 23 -16.05 4.26 30.26
C ALA A 23 -16.31 4.25 31.77
N ILE A 24 -15.85 5.27 32.48
CA ILE A 24 -16.14 5.43 33.90
C ILE A 24 -17.65 5.46 34.14
N LYS A 25 -18.41 6.19 33.33
CA LYS A 25 -19.87 6.25 33.45
C LYS A 25 -20.54 4.89 33.39
N VAL A 26 -20.04 3.96 32.60
CA VAL A 26 -20.61 2.61 32.47
C VAL A 26 -20.11 1.69 33.59
N LEU A 27 -18.85 1.80 33.95
CA LEU A 27 -18.18 0.83 34.81
C LEU A 27 -18.22 1.15 36.30
N TRP A 28 -18.46 2.43 36.69
CA TRP A 28 -18.35 2.84 38.09
C TRP A 28 -19.25 2.07 39.05
N PRO A 29 -20.50 1.63 38.73
CA PRO A 29 -21.33 0.92 39.71
C PRO A 29 -20.71 -0.42 40.10
N ASP A 30 -20.24 -1.19 39.12
CA ASP A 30 -19.65 -2.52 39.31
C ASP A 30 -18.33 -2.42 40.10
N PHE A 31 -17.51 -1.39 39.77
CA PHE A 31 -16.25 -1.16 40.49
C PHE A 31 -16.47 -0.63 41.91
N ALA A 32 -17.52 0.16 42.15
CA ALA A 32 -17.88 0.63 43.50
C ALA A 32 -18.33 -0.56 44.38
N GLU A 33 -19.20 -1.42 43.87
CA GLU A 33 -19.62 -2.63 44.60
C GLU A 33 -18.44 -3.54 44.91
N ARG A 34 -17.53 -3.71 43.98
CA ARG A 34 -16.30 -4.49 44.16
C ARG A 34 -15.35 -3.86 45.19
N ALA A 35 -15.18 -2.53 45.11
CA ALA A 35 -14.34 -1.80 46.04
C ALA A 35 -14.86 -1.91 47.49
N ASP A 36 -16.18 -1.82 47.68
CA ASP A 36 -16.81 -1.98 48.98
C ASP A 36 -16.63 -3.41 49.52
N LYS A 37 -16.84 -4.45 48.70
CA LYS A 37 -16.66 -5.84 49.07
C LYS A 37 -15.22 -6.21 49.43
N GLU A 38 -14.24 -5.66 48.70
CA GLU A 38 -12.83 -5.95 48.86
C GLU A 38 -12.12 -4.95 49.79
N GLY A 39 -12.82 -3.92 50.29
CA GLY A 39 -12.28 -2.92 51.16
C GLY A 39 -11.18 -2.04 50.51
N TRP A 40 -11.39 -1.63 49.26
CA TRP A 40 -10.40 -0.82 48.54
C TRP A 40 -10.28 0.59 49.13
N PRO A 41 -9.04 1.10 49.32
CA PRO A 41 -8.87 2.52 49.58
C PRO A 41 -9.38 3.35 48.40
N ALA A 42 -9.94 4.53 48.67
CA ALA A 42 -10.48 5.45 47.62
C ALA A 42 -9.44 5.75 46.52
N ALA A 43 -8.17 5.90 46.87
CA ALA A 43 -7.10 6.08 45.88
C ALA A 43 -6.98 4.91 44.88
N ARG A 44 -7.09 3.67 45.38
CA ARG A 44 -7.05 2.45 44.52
C ARG A 44 -8.25 2.40 43.59
N PHE A 45 -9.45 2.67 44.10
CA PHE A 45 -10.66 2.73 43.29
C PHE A 45 -10.50 3.74 42.16
N LEU A 46 -10.03 4.95 42.49
CA LEU A 46 -9.85 6.03 41.50
C LEU A 46 -8.79 5.67 40.44
N SER A 47 -7.65 5.09 40.84
CA SER A 47 -6.61 4.63 39.92
C SER A 47 -7.15 3.61 38.94
N VAL A 48 -7.78 2.55 39.42
CA VAL A 48 -8.28 1.44 38.58
C VAL A 48 -9.30 1.97 37.57
N ILE A 49 -10.26 2.79 38.01
CA ILE A 49 -11.30 3.25 37.09
C ILE A 49 -10.75 4.29 36.07
N ALA A 50 -9.76 5.09 36.44
CA ALA A 50 -9.07 6.00 35.54
C ALA A 50 -8.24 5.25 34.50
N GLU A 51 -7.55 4.15 34.88
CA GLU A 51 -6.82 3.27 33.95
C GLU A 51 -7.76 2.67 32.90
N HIS A 52 -8.95 2.23 33.29
CA HIS A 52 -9.97 1.74 32.36
C HIS A 52 -10.45 2.81 31.37
N GLU A 53 -10.63 4.05 31.84
CA GLU A 53 -11.01 5.15 30.93
C GLU A 53 -9.90 5.45 29.91
N LEU A 54 -8.62 5.44 30.35
CA LEU A 54 -7.49 5.66 29.46
C LEU A 54 -7.38 4.54 28.42
N ALA A 55 -7.46 3.27 28.86
CA ALA A 55 -7.41 2.13 27.96
C ALA A 55 -8.54 2.17 26.90
N GLU A 56 -9.75 2.54 27.33
CA GLU A 56 -10.89 2.65 26.40
C GLU A 56 -10.74 3.83 25.44
N ARG A 57 -10.17 4.95 25.87
CA ARG A 57 -9.84 6.08 24.97
C ARG A 57 -8.80 5.70 23.94
N ASP A 58 -7.75 4.98 24.34
CA ASP A 58 -6.71 4.51 23.45
C ASP A 58 -7.27 3.49 22.45
N ARG A 59 -8.10 2.54 22.88
CA ARG A 59 -8.79 1.61 22.02
C ARG A 59 -9.61 2.32 20.94
N ARG A 60 -10.45 3.29 21.33
CA ARG A 60 -11.28 4.07 20.40
C ARG A 60 -10.45 4.94 19.48
N ARG A 61 -9.30 5.44 19.94
CA ARG A 61 -8.35 6.19 19.11
C ARG A 61 -7.78 5.29 18.03
N ILE A 62 -7.28 4.11 18.38
CA ILE A 62 -6.72 3.12 17.45
C ILE A 62 -7.76 2.67 16.44
N GLU A 63 -8.97 2.31 16.87
CA GLU A 63 -10.07 1.91 15.98
C GLU A 63 -10.39 2.99 14.93
N ARG A 64 -10.45 4.24 15.35
CA ARG A 64 -10.69 5.38 14.46
C ARG A 64 -9.54 5.57 13.47
N HIS A 65 -8.28 5.49 13.92
CA HIS A 65 -7.11 5.60 13.07
C HIS A 65 -7.06 4.45 12.05
N LEU A 66 -7.40 3.21 12.45
CA LEU A 66 -7.50 2.06 11.56
C LEU A 66 -8.58 2.25 10.48
N ALA A 67 -9.75 2.75 10.85
CA ALA A 67 -10.82 3.03 9.90
C ALA A 67 -10.45 4.10 8.86
N GLU A 68 -9.66 5.12 9.27
CA GLU A 68 -9.19 6.18 8.37
C GLU A 68 -8.01 5.75 7.49
N ALA A 69 -7.22 4.76 7.92
CA ALA A 69 -5.91 4.45 7.35
C ALA A 69 -5.95 3.81 5.96
N ARG A 70 -7.03 3.14 5.56
CA ARG A 70 -7.17 2.42 4.28
C ARG A 70 -6.08 1.37 4.04
N LEU A 71 -5.56 0.76 5.10
CA LEU A 71 -4.55 -0.28 4.98
C LEU A 71 -5.12 -1.53 4.28
N PRO A 72 -4.35 -2.19 3.40
CA PRO A 72 -4.75 -3.46 2.83
C PRO A 72 -4.83 -4.53 3.94
N PRO A 73 -5.90 -5.34 3.99
CA PRO A 73 -6.13 -6.32 5.05
C PRO A 73 -5.04 -7.41 5.08
N GLY A 74 -4.81 -7.98 6.27
CA GLY A 74 -3.92 -9.13 6.45
C GLY A 74 -2.42 -8.86 6.26
N LYS A 75 -1.99 -7.60 6.28
CA LYS A 75 -0.60 -7.20 6.17
C LYS A 75 -0.07 -6.77 7.55
N THR A 76 0.55 -7.73 8.25
CA THR A 76 1.14 -7.52 9.58
C THR A 76 2.63 -7.82 9.56
N LEU A 77 3.37 -7.36 10.57
CA LEU A 77 4.80 -7.69 10.73
C LEU A 77 5.00 -9.18 10.99
N ASP A 78 4.06 -9.84 11.68
CA ASP A 78 4.11 -11.27 11.94
C ASP A 78 3.89 -12.11 10.68
N SER A 79 3.06 -11.64 9.75
CA SER A 79 2.82 -12.29 8.46
C SER A 79 3.90 -11.99 7.41
N PHE A 80 4.85 -11.09 7.71
CA PHE A 80 5.93 -10.75 6.79
C PHE A 80 7.08 -11.75 6.90
N ALA A 81 7.41 -12.42 5.79
CA ALA A 81 8.49 -13.40 5.74
C ALA A 81 9.87 -12.71 5.65
N PHE A 82 10.44 -12.31 6.79
CA PHE A 82 11.76 -11.67 6.86
C PHE A 82 12.87 -12.55 6.26
N ASP A 83 12.81 -13.87 6.46
CA ASP A 83 13.78 -14.82 5.90
C ASP A 83 13.83 -14.83 4.37
N ALA A 84 12.72 -14.43 3.74
CA ALA A 84 12.64 -14.30 2.28
C ALA A 84 13.26 -12.99 1.77
N VAL A 85 13.59 -12.03 2.66
CA VAL A 85 14.14 -10.71 2.33
C VAL A 85 15.30 -10.40 3.29
N PRO A 86 16.42 -11.13 3.21
CA PRO A 86 17.50 -11.08 4.21
C PRO A 86 18.22 -9.72 4.30
N MET A 87 18.09 -8.85 3.27
CA MET A 87 18.62 -7.49 3.30
C MET A 87 17.80 -6.53 4.17
N VAL A 88 16.59 -6.91 4.61
CA VAL A 88 15.75 -6.11 5.51
C VAL A 88 15.91 -6.61 6.93
N SER A 89 16.58 -5.83 7.76
CA SER A 89 16.75 -6.16 9.18
C SER A 89 15.43 -6.07 9.94
N LYS A 90 14.99 -7.20 10.54
CA LYS A 90 13.80 -7.23 11.40
C LYS A 90 13.93 -6.24 12.57
N ALA A 91 15.11 -6.14 13.19
CA ALA A 91 15.33 -5.21 14.29
C ALA A 91 15.17 -3.75 13.87
N GLN A 92 15.67 -3.38 12.68
CA GLN A 92 15.49 -2.04 12.12
C GLN A 92 14.02 -1.74 11.82
N VAL A 93 13.29 -2.70 11.25
CA VAL A 93 11.84 -2.55 10.97
C VAL A 93 11.05 -2.37 12.27
N MET A 94 11.37 -3.15 13.32
CA MET A 94 10.73 -3.01 14.64
C MET A 94 11.01 -1.64 15.29
N ALA A 95 12.22 -1.12 15.16
CA ALA A 95 12.58 0.22 15.64
C ALA A 95 11.80 1.32 14.87
N ILE A 96 11.63 1.16 13.57
CA ILE A 96 10.83 2.07 12.75
C ILE A 96 9.34 1.99 13.13
N ALA A 97 8.83 0.78 13.37
CA ALA A 97 7.44 0.55 13.74
C ALA A 97 7.06 1.14 15.12
N ALA A 98 8.03 1.40 16.00
CA ALA A 98 7.82 2.14 17.25
C ALA A 98 7.46 3.62 17.00
N GLY A 99 7.99 4.24 15.94
CA GLY A 99 7.58 5.57 15.46
C GLY A 99 8.26 6.78 16.11
N ASP A 100 8.77 6.66 17.33
CA ASP A 100 9.13 7.79 18.19
C ASP A 100 10.30 8.65 17.69
N SER A 101 11.23 8.06 16.95
CA SER A 101 12.49 8.74 16.61
C SER A 101 12.48 9.49 15.28
N TRP A 102 11.62 9.12 14.36
CA TRP A 102 11.65 9.61 12.97
C TRP A 102 10.39 10.37 12.51
N LEU A 103 9.19 9.95 12.97
CA LEU A 103 7.93 10.61 12.60
C LEU A 103 7.87 12.07 13.08
N ALA A 104 8.33 12.34 14.29
CA ALA A 104 8.37 13.68 14.86
C ALA A 104 9.32 14.63 14.11
N LYS A 105 10.32 14.07 13.40
CA LYS A 105 11.30 14.82 12.59
C LYS A 105 10.89 14.99 11.14
N GLY A 106 9.73 14.45 10.74
CA GLY A 106 9.31 14.44 9.34
C GLY A 106 10.23 13.62 8.42
N ALA A 107 10.96 12.62 8.97
CA ALA A 107 11.84 11.78 8.18
C ALA A 107 11.03 10.80 7.31
N ASN A 108 11.61 10.36 6.20
CA ASN A 108 10.93 9.54 5.20
C ASN A 108 11.41 8.08 5.21
N ILE A 109 10.62 7.20 4.60
CA ILE A 109 11.00 5.81 4.34
C ILE A 109 10.78 5.50 2.87
N LEU A 110 11.79 4.90 2.24
CA LEU A 110 11.75 4.57 0.83
C LEU A 110 12.03 3.08 0.65
N LEU A 111 11.09 2.37 0.01
CA LEU A 111 11.14 0.93 -0.21
C LEU A 111 11.27 0.67 -1.71
N PHE A 112 12.43 0.19 -2.14
CA PHE A 112 12.74 -0.13 -3.54
C PHE A 112 12.84 -1.63 -3.76
N GLY A 113 12.58 -2.07 -4.98
CA GLY A 113 12.78 -3.45 -5.40
C GLY A 113 11.77 -3.94 -6.43
N PRO A 114 11.95 -5.15 -7.00
CA PRO A 114 11.12 -5.67 -8.07
C PRO A 114 9.66 -5.89 -7.62
N PRO A 115 8.72 -5.96 -8.58
CA PRO A 115 7.33 -6.32 -8.29
C PRO A 115 7.23 -7.68 -7.57
N GLY A 116 6.43 -7.73 -6.50
CA GLY A 116 6.27 -8.95 -5.70
C GLY A 116 7.34 -9.16 -4.62
N GLY A 117 8.30 -8.26 -4.45
CA GLY A 117 9.33 -8.31 -3.40
C GLY A 117 8.85 -8.02 -1.98
N GLY A 118 7.56 -7.73 -1.76
CA GLY A 118 7.00 -7.52 -0.42
C GLY A 118 6.92 -6.05 0.04
N LYS A 119 7.31 -5.07 -0.78
CA LYS A 119 7.31 -3.63 -0.43
C LYS A 119 5.98 -3.12 0.16
N SER A 120 4.89 -3.29 -0.57
CA SER A 120 3.56 -2.86 -0.12
C SER A 120 3.09 -3.61 1.13
N HIS A 121 3.52 -4.88 1.31
CA HIS A 121 3.27 -5.63 2.53
C HIS A 121 4.00 -5.00 3.72
N LEU A 122 5.31 -4.78 3.57
CA LEU A 122 6.13 -4.18 4.62
C LEU A 122 5.66 -2.77 4.97
N ALA A 123 5.34 -1.95 3.97
CA ALA A 123 4.81 -0.60 4.18
C ALA A 123 3.49 -0.62 4.96
N ALA A 124 2.56 -1.50 4.59
CA ALA A 124 1.28 -1.64 5.28
C ALA A 124 1.45 -2.20 6.71
N ALA A 125 2.36 -3.16 6.91
CA ALA A 125 2.64 -3.76 8.21
C ALA A 125 3.26 -2.74 9.19
N ILE A 126 4.21 -1.92 8.73
CA ILE A 126 4.77 -0.80 9.51
C ILE A 126 3.65 0.21 9.81
N GLY A 127 2.81 0.56 8.82
CA GLY A 127 1.69 1.47 9.02
C GLY A 127 0.70 0.97 10.07
N LEU A 128 0.40 -0.33 10.11
CA LEU A 128 -0.46 -0.95 11.12
C LEU A 128 0.16 -0.83 12.52
N ALA A 129 1.42 -1.23 12.68
CA ALA A 129 2.12 -1.14 13.96
C ALA A 129 2.21 0.31 14.49
N LEU A 130 2.42 1.28 13.61
CA LEU A 130 2.39 2.71 13.97
C LEU A 130 1.00 3.15 14.48
N ILE A 131 -0.08 2.66 13.89
CA ILE A 131 -1.44 2.97 14.35
C ILE A 131 -1.68 2.37 15.74
N GLU A 132 -1.23 1.15 15.98
CA GLU A 132 -1.29 0.49 17.30
C GLU A 132 -0.52 1.29 18.37
N ASN A 133 0.57 1.96 17.96
CA ASN A 133 1.31 2.92 18.78
C ASN A 133 0.69 4.33 18.84
N GLY A 134 -0.50 4.52 18.27
CA GLY A 134 -1.30 5.75 18.38
C GLY A 134 -1.08 6.78 17.26
N TRP A 135 -0.18 6.54 16.30
CA TRP A 135 0.06 7.44 15.17
C TRP A 135 -1.07 7.40 14.14
N ARG A 136 -1.26 8.49 13.41
CA ARG A 136 -2.23 8.56 12.30
C ARG A 136 -1.52 8.28 10.98
N VAL A 137 -1.92 7.21 10.33
CA VAL A 137 -1.36 6.77 9.05
C VAL A 137 -2.44 6.76 7.98
N LEU A 138 -2.09 7.14 6.76
CA LEU A 138 -2.94 6.98 5.59
C LEU A 138 -2.17 6.22 4.51
N PHE A 139 -2.76 5.13 4.03
CA PHE A 139 -2.25 4.35 2.91
C PHE A 139 -3.04 4.66 1.64
N MET A 140 -2.36 5.02 0.57
CA MET A 140 -2.97 5.27 -0.73
C MET A 140 -2.06 4.81 -1.87
N ARG A 141 -2.66 4.39 -2.97
CA ARG A 141 -1.93 4.27 -4.23
C ARG A 141 -1.58 5.67 -4.73
N THR A 142 -0.35 5.84 -5.22
CA THR A 142 0.11 7.14 -5.72
C THR A 142 -0.78 7.68 -6.83
N THR A 143 -1.25 6.82 -7.74
CA THR A 143 -2.16 7.21 -8.83
C THR A 143 -3.50 7.77 -8.32
N GLU A 144 -4.09 7.13 -7.30
CA GLU A 144 -5.34 7.61 -6.68
C GLU A 144 -5.16 8.98 -6.03
N LEU A 145 -4.04 9.17 -5.31
CA LEU A 145 -3.75 10.44 -4.67
C LEU A 145 -3.54 11.56 -5.69
N VAL A 146 -2.74 11.31 -6.72
CA VAL A 146 -2.48 12.28 -7.78
C VAL A 146 -3.76 12.71 -8.46
N GLN A 147 -4.65 11.77 -8.81
CA GLN A 147 -5.97 12.10 -9.39
C GLN A 147 -6.80 13.00 -8.47
N LYS A 148 -6.84 12.72 -7.18
CA LYS A 148 -7.55 13.56 -6.20
C LYS A 148 -6.97 14.97 -6.10
N LEU A 149 -5.63 15.09 -6.08
CA LEU A 149 -4.96 16.38 -6.04
C LEU A 149 -5.15 17.18 -7.34
N GLN A 150 -5.18 16.51 -8.49
CA GLN A 150 -5.48 17.16 -9.77
C GLN A 150 -6.93 17.70 -9.83
N VAL A 151 -7.90 16.95 -9.30
CA VAL A 151 -9.28 17.44 -9.17
C VAL A 151 -9.31 18.66 -8.26
N ALA A 152 -8.70 18.59 -7.08
CA ALA A 152 -8.61 19.70 -6.15
C ALA A 152 -7.91 20.93 -6.76
N ARG A 153 -6.90 20.73 -7.60
CA ARG A 153 -6.22 21.82 -8.32
C ARG A 153 -7.15 22.53 -9.32
N ARG A 154 -7.92 21.74 -10.09
CA ARG A 154 -8.91 22.31 -11.03
C ARG A 154 -10.00 23.08 -10.32
N GLU A 155 -10.36 22.69 -9.10
CA GLU A 155 -11.34 23.33 -8.24
C GLU A 155 -10.76 24.48 -7.39
N LEU A 156 -9.48 24.85 -7.59
CA LEU A 156 -8.73 25.84 -6.80
C LEU A 156 -8.69 25.51 -5.29
N GLN A 157 -8.71 24.22 -4.93
CA GLN A 157 -8.73 23.70 -3.57
C GLN A 157 -7.47 22.87 -3.22
N LEU A 158 -6.40 22.95 -4.03
CA LEU A 158 -5.22 22.10 -3.85
C LEU A 158 -4.57 22.29 -2.48
N GLU A 159 -4.38 23.53 -2.05
CA GLU A 159 -3.80 23.85 -0.74
C GLU A 159 -4.64 23.25 0.40
N SER A 160 -5.97 23.42 0.35
CA SER A 160 -6.89 22.82 1.31
C SER A 160 -6.84 21.30 1.31
N ALA A 161 -6.69 20.68 0.12
CA ALA A 161 -6.58 19.22 -0.01
C ALA A 161 -5.27 18.70 0.59
N ILE A 162 -4.15 19.38 0.37
CA ILE A 162 -2.86 19.06 0.97
C ILE A 162 -2.92 19.25 2.50
N ALA A 163 -3.49 20.36 3.00
CA ALA A 163 -3.65 20.62 4.42
C ALA A 163 -4.49 19.53 5.12
N LYS A 164 -5.51 18.98 4.45
CA LYS A 164 -6.27 17.84 4.97
C LYS A 164 -5.44 16.57 5.13
N LEU A 165 -4.39 16.39 4.35
CA LEU A 165 -3.45 15.27 4.49
C LEU A 165 -2.49 15.46 5.65
N ASP A 166 -2.23 16.68 6.10
CA ASP A 166 -1.33 16.98 7.22
C ASP A 166 -1.85 16.50 8.58
N LYS A 167 -3.13 16.11 8.66
CA LYS A 167 -3.68 15.44 9.85
C LYS A 167 -3.07 14.04 10.07
N PHE A 168 -2.46 13.45 9.04
CA PHE A 168 -1.78 12.16 9.13
C PHE A 168 -0.28 12.38 9.37
N ASP A 169 0.26 11.71 10.38
CA ASP A 169 1.67 11.75 10.71
C ASP A 169 2.51 11.08 9.64
N LEU A 170 1.99 9.96 9.08
CA LEU A 170 2.58 9.24 7.97
C LEU A 170 1.61 9.11 6.79
N LEU A 171 2.09 9.45 5.59
CA LEU A 171 1.43 9.17 4.33
C LEU A 171 2.19 8.07 3.59
N ILE A 172 1.56 6.93 3.36
CA ILE A 172 2.13 5.82 2.58
C ILE A 172 1.65 5.92 1.14
N LEU A 173 2.59 6.15 0.22
CA LEU A 173 2.36 6.24 -1.22
C LEU A 173 2.84 4.96 -1.88
N ASP A 174 1.89 4.08 -2.20
CA ASP A 174 2.19 2.79 -2.82
C ASP A 174 2.29 2.92 -4.34
N ASP A 175 3.26 2.23 -4.94
CA ASP A 175 3.53 2.14 -6.38
C ASP A 175 3.78 3.52 -7.06
N LEU A 176 4.78 4.28 -6.58
CA LEU A 176 5.09 5.61 -7.12
C LEU A 176 5.47 5.57 -8.61
N ALA A 177 6.27 4.62 -9.04
CA ALA A 177 6.92 4.58 -10.35
C ALA A 177 6.27 3.60 -11.34
N TYR A 178 4.98 3.25 -11.16
CA TYR A 178 4.34 2.25 -12.02
C TYR A 178 3.94 2.79 -13.41
N VAL A 179 3.68 4.08 -13.53
CA VAL A 179 3.27 4.73 -14.80
C VAL A 179 4.03 6.03 -14.95
N THR A 180 4.51 6.32 -16.18
CA THR A 180 5.01 7.65 -16.55
C THR A 180 3.90 8.67 -16.34
N LYS A 181 4.20 9.75 -15.61
CA LYS A 181 3.26 10.80 -15.27
C LYS A 181 3.44 12.00 -16.20
N ASP A 182 2.35 12.70 -16.47
CA ASP A 182 2.44 13.97 -17.16
C ASP A 182 2.94 15.10 -16.24
N GLN A 183 3.22 16.27 -16.80
CA GLN A 183 3.74 17.41 -16.04
C GLN A 183 2.73 17.92 -15.00
N ALA A 184 1.44 17.83 -15.27
CA ALA A 184 0.41 18.25 -14.32
C ALA A 184 0.30 17.28 -13.13
N GLU A 185 0.46 15.98 -13.38
CA GLU A 185 0.48 14.94 -12.35
C GLU A 185 1.69 15.06 -11.42
N THR A 186 2.87 15.30 -12.01
CA THR A 186 4.11 15.47 -11.24
C THR A 186 4.15 16.74 -10.44
N SER A 187 3.57 17.83 -10.96
CA SER A 187 3.48 19.11 -10.27
C SER A 187 2.71 19.01 -8.95
N VAL A 188 1.53 18.35 -8.92
CA VAL A 188 0.75 18.22 -7.68
C VAL A 188 1.44 17.30 -6.67
N LEU A 189 2.16 16.28 -7.14
CA LEU A 189 2.96 15.41 -6.29
C LEU A 189 4.15 16.15 -5.68
N PHE A 190 4.83 16.98 -6.46
CA PHE A 190 5.92 17.83 -6.00
C PHE A 190 5.45 18.84 -4.94
N GLU A 191 4.30 19.48 -5.14
CA GLU A 191 3.72 20.38 -4.14
C GLU A 191 3.40 19.64 -2.82
N LEU A 192 2.87 18.42 -2.89
CA LEU A 192 2.65 17.60 -1.70
C LEU A 192 3.96 17.26 -0.97
N ILE A 193 4.99 16.79 -1.71
CA ILE A 193 6.30 16.47 -1.13
C ILE A 193 6.89 17.72 -0.47
N SER A 194 6.84 18.86 -1.14
CA SER A 194 7.36 20.14 -0.61
C SER A 194 6.62 20.61 0.63
N ALA A 195 5.30 20.48 0.65
CA ALA A 195 4.47 20.87 1.80
C ALA A 195 4.74 20.01 3.06
N ARG A 196 5.11 18.73 2.86
CA ARG A 196 5.38 17.80 3.97
C ARG A 196 6.86 17.76 4.38
N TYR A 197 7.75 18.28 3.58
CA TYR A 197 9.20 18.26 3.83
C TYR A 197 9.54 18.82 5.22
N GLU A 198 10.30 18.06 6.02
CA GLU A 198 10.70 18.34 7.41
C GLU A 198 9.53 18.60 8.40
N ARG A 199 8.31 18.30 8.01
CA ARG A 199 7.11 18.53 8.83
C ARG A 199 6.32 17.26 9.09
N ARG A 200 6.15 16.43 8.08
CA ARG A 200 5.36 15.21 8.11
C ARG A 200 6.00 14.13 7.24
N SER A 201 6.01 12.93 7.72
CA SER A 201 6.68 11.82 7.05
C SER A 201 5.90 11.28 5.84
N ILE A 202 6.67 10.85 4.84
CA ILE A 202 6.17 10.12 3.68
C ILE A 202 6.90 8.78 3.62
N MET A 203 6.15 7.69 3.37
CA MET A 203 6.70 6.39 3.01
C MET A 203 6.34 6.09 1.57
N ILE A 204 7.32 5.73 0.77
CA ILE A 204 7.11 5.45 -0.66
C ILE A 204 7.53 4.02 -0.97
N THR A 205 6.70 3.31 -1.74
CA THR A 205 7.12 2.08 -2.41
C THR A 205 7.31 2.34 -3.90
N ALA A 206 8.42 1.90 -4.45
CA ALA A 206 8.72 2.04 -5.87
C ALA A 206 9.42 0.80 -6.42
N ASN A 207 9.15 0.49 -7.70
CA ASN A 207 9.78 -0.66 -8.36
C ASN A 207 11.16 -0.29 -8.93
N GLN A 208 11.43 1.00 -9.10
CA GLN A 208 12.62 1.53 -9.74
C GLN A 208 13.43 2.38 -8.75
N PRO A 209 14.78 2.27 -8.76
CA PRO A 209 15.64 3.13 -7.96
C PRO A 209 15.61 4.58 -8.46
N PHE A 210 16.13 5.51 -7.66
CA PHE A 210 16.13 6.95 -7.98
C PHE A 210 16.69 7.32 -9.35
N GLY A 211 17.72 6.61 -9.84
CA GLY A 211 18.32 6.87 -11.14
C GLY A 211 17.38 6.74 -12.33
N GLU A 212 16.25 6.06 -12.14
CA GLU A 212 15.22 5.89 -13.17
C GLU A 212 14.01 6.82 -12.99
N TRP A 213 14.00 7.68 -11.97
CA TRP A 213 12.87 8.56 -11.67
C TRP A 213 12.69 9.69 -12.68
N ASN A 214 13.67 9.96 -13.54
CA ASN A 214 13.52 10.83 -14.72
C ASN A 214 12.39 10.35 -15.67
N ARG A 215 12.00 9.07 -15.58
CA ARG A 215 10.84 8.54 -16.31
C ARG A 215 9.52 8.83 -15.60
N VAL A 216 9.57 9.10 -14.31
CA VAL A 216 8.38 9.42 -13.49
C VAL A 216 8.08 10.91 -13.57
N PHE A 217 9.12 11.73 -13.48
CA PHE A 217 9.02 13.19 -13.55
C PHE A 217 9.63 13.67 -14.88
N PRO A 218 8.83 14.25 -15.78
CA PRO A 218 9.33 14.70 -17.09
C PRO A 218 10.27 15.89 -17.01
N ASP A 219 10.20 16.70 -15.94
CA ASP A 219 11.11 17.81 -15.69
C ASP A 219 12.30 17.36 -14.82
N PRO A 220 13.54 17.37 -15.35
CA PRO A 220 14.72 16.96 -14.59
C PRO A 220 15.00 17.83 -13.35
N ALA A 221 14.73 19.13 -13.39
CA ALA A 221 14.93 20.01 -12.25
C ALA A 221 13.94 19.70 -11.12
N MET A 222 12.68 19.46 -11.46
CA MET A 222 11.66 19.03 -10.52
C MET A 222 11.99 17.65 -9.94
N THR A 223 12.49 16.72 -10.76
CA THR A 223 12.95 15.39 -10.31
C THR A 223 14.02 15.51 -9.25
N LEU A 224 15.08 16.28 -9.55
CA LEU A 224 16.18 16.48 -8.62
C LEU A 224 15.70 17.08 -7.31
N ALA A 225 14.87 18.12 -7.36
CA ALA A 225 14.34 18.79 -6.18
C ALA A 225 13.39 17.91 -5.36
N ALA A 226 12.60 17.03 -5.99
CA ALA A 226 11.73 16.08 -5.31
C ALA A 226 12.54 14.97 -4.62
N VAL A 227 13.54 14.41 -5.32
CA VAL A 227 14.43 13.37 -4.79
C VAL A 227 15.24 13.92 -3.62
N ASP A 228 15.82 15.10 -3.74
CA ASP A 228 16.58 15.75 -2.66
C ASP A 228 15.76 15.86 -1.37
N ARG A 229 14.53 16.36 -1.46
CA ARG A 229 13.63 16.46 -0.30
C ARG A 229 13.23 15.11 0.30
N LEU A 230 13.00 14.10 -0.54
CA LEU A 230 12.60 12.78 -0.07
C LEU A 230 13.75 12.04 0.60
N VAL A 231 14.98 12.22 0.14
CA VAL A 231 16.17 11.48 0.62
C VAL A 231 16.81 12.14 1.83
N HIS A 232 16.64 13.43 2.02
CA HIS A 232 17.39 14.24 3.00
C HIS A 232 17.39 13.66 4.42
N HIS A 233 16.32 13.04 4.89
CA HIS A 233 16.25 12.35 6.19
C HIS A 233 15.60 11.00 6.02
N ALA A 234 15.95 10.23 4.98
CA ALA A 234 15.27 9.00 4.66
C ALA A 234 16.00 7.76 5.16
N THR A 235 15.21 6.77 5.59
CA THR A 235 15.65 5.38 5.65
C THR A 235 15.28 4.67 4.36
N ILE A 236 16.28 4.08 3.69
CA ILE A 236 16.09 3.41 2.40
C ILE A 236 16.23 1.91 2.59
N PHE A 237 15.24 1.16 2.08
CA PHE A 237 15.28 -0.30 1.99
C PHE A 237 15.32 -0.72 0.53
N GLU A 238 16.35 -1.44 0.16
CA GLU A 238 16.44 -2.09 -1.16
C GLU A 238 16.12 -3.57 -1.04
N MET A 239 14.98 -3.97 -1.60
CA MET A 239 14.43 -5.32 -1.50
C MET A 239 14.64 -6.09 -2.81
N ASN A 240 15.91 -6.38 -3.13
CA ASN A 240 16.30 -7.07 -4.37
C ASN A 240 16.14 -8.59 -4.24
N VAL A 241 14.89 -9.07 -4.22
CA VAL A 241 14.51 -10.47 -4.09
C VAL A 241 13.60 -10.93 -5.22
N GLU A 242 13.62 -12.22 -5.52
CA GLU A 242 12.63 -12.80 -6.43
C GLU A 242 11.21 -12.64 -5.90
N SER A 243 10.26 -12.54 -6.82
CA SER A 243 8.84 -12.34 -6.49
C SER A 243 8.31 -13.44 -5.56
N TYR A 244 8.00 -13.08 -4.34
CA TYR A 244 7.32 -13.93 -3.36
C TYR A 244 5.98 -14.48 -3.90
N ARG A 245 5.21 -13.66 -4.63
CA ARG A 245 3.96 -14.08 -5.28
C ARG A 245 4.19 -15.22 -6.25
N ARG A 246 5.29 -15.18 -7.02
CA ARG A 246 5.64 -16.23 -7.98
C ARG A 246 6.07 -17.51 -7.28
N ARG A 247 6.89 -17.42 -6.24
CA ARG A 247 7.31 -18.58 -5.41
C ARG A 247 6.11 -19.24 -4.74
N SER A 248 5.30 -18.48 -4.04
CA SER A 248 4.10 -18.98 -3.35
C SER A 248 3.10 -19.64 -4.31
N ALA A 249 2.90 -19.08 -5.51
CA ALA A 249 2.07 -19.71 -6.54
C ALA A 249 2.66 -21.04 -7.07
N MET A 250 3.98 -21.14 -7.19
CA MET A 250 4.65 -22.40 -7.59
C MET A 250 4.57 -23.46 -6.50
N GLU A 251 4.75 -23.09 -5.23
CA GLU A 251 4.62 -23.99 -4.09
C GLU A 251 3.19 -24.52 -3.94
N ALA A 252 2.19 -23.66 -4.07
CA ALA A 252 0.79 -24.05 -4.07
C ALA A 252 0.43 -25.00 -5.23
N LYS A 253 1.07 -24.87 -6.40
CA LYS A 253 0.93 -25.82 -7.51
C LYS A 253 1.61 -27.16 -7.21
N ARG A 254 2.77 -27.18 -6.55
CA ARG A 254 3.45 -28.40 -6.12
C ARG A 254 2.65 -29.19 -5.10
N GLN A 255 2.08 -28.51 -4.11
CA GLN A 255 1.24 -29.14 -3.06
C GLN A 255 -0.05 -29.75 -3.61
N ARG A 256 -0.58 -29.25 -4.74
CA ARG A 256 -1.78 -29.81 -5.39
C ARG A 256 -1.50 -31.00 -6.30
N GLY A 257 -0.28 -31.57 -6.31
CA GLY A 257 0.07 -32.79 -7.06
C GLY A 257 0.03 -32.64 -8.59
N ARG A 258 -0.03 -31.44 -9.13
CA ARG A 258 0.02 -31.21 -10.58
C ARG A 258 1.48 -31.00 -10.99
N PRO A 259 2.06 -31.83 -11.91
CA PRO A 259 3.42 -31.60 -12.39
C PRO A 259 3.52 -30.18 -12.95
N ALA A 260 4.64 -29.50 -12.67
CA ALA A 260 4.90 -28.16 -13.16
C ALA A 260 4.99 -28.22 -14.70
N SER A 261 3.88 -27.90 -15.39
CA SER A 261 3.98 -27.55 -16.79
C SER A 261 4.72 -26.21 -16.85
N PHE A 262 5.95 -26.24 -17.30
CA PHE A 262 6.63 -25.02 -17.69
C PHE A 262 5.76 -24.35 -18.75
N ALA A 263 5.18 -23.21 -18.44
CA ALA A 263 4.68 -22.32 -19.47
C ALA A 263 5.94 -21.83 -20.22
N THR A 264 6.28 -22.50 -21.29
CA THR A 264 7.26 -22.02 -22.24
C THR A 264 6.68 -20.72 -22.77
N ILE A 265 7.26 -19.57 -22.40
CA ILE A 265 7.02 -18.32 -23.10
C ILE A 265 7.64 -18.57 -24.48
N ARG A 266 6.82 -18.97 -25.46
CA ARG A 266 7.26 -18.98 -26.85
C ARG A 266 7.50 -17.51 -27.20
N ASN A 267 8.73 -17.19 -27.55
CA ASN A 267 9.04 -15.87 -28.08
C ASN A 267 8.16 -15.61 -29.31
N ALA A 268 7.76 -14.38 -29.54
CA ALA A 268 6.95 -14.01 -30.70
C ALA A 268 7.52 -14.53 -32.03
N ALA A 269 8.85 -14.60 -32.14
CA ALA A 269 9.57 -15.21 -33.25
C ALA A 269 9.31 -16.72 -33.45
N GLU A 270 9.10 -17.50 -32.38
CA GLU A 270 8.76 -18.93 -32.49
C GLU A 270 7.30 -19.15 -32.87
N ILE A 271 6.41 -18.23 -32.49
CA ILE A 271 5.00 -18.27 -32.88
C ILE A 271 4.86 -17.92 -34.37
N ASP A 272 5.60 -16.95 -34.86
CA ASP A 272 5.61 -16.57 -36.28
C ASP A 272 6.27 -17.65 -37.16
N ALA A 273 7.33 -18.31 -36.68
CA ALA A 273 7.96 -19.43 -37.38
C ALA A 273 7.02 -20.66 -37.46
N ALA A 274 6.27 -20.96 -36.38
CA ALA A 274 5.27 -22.03 -36.40
C ALA A 274 4.09 -21.74 -37.32
N ARG A 275 3.63 -20.50 -37.42
CA ARG A 275 2.60 -20.07 -38.36
C ARG A 275 3.07 -20.13 -39.81
N GLN A 276 4.33 -19.77 -40.09
CA GLN A 276 4.89 -19.87 -41.45
C GLN A 276 5.11 -21.32 -41.89
N SER A 277 5.43 -22.25 -41.00
CA SER A 277 5.51 -23.67 -41.30
C SER A 277 4.13 -24.28 -41.62
N GLU A 278 3.09 -23.93 -40.84
CA GLU A 278 1.71 -24.39 -41.13
C GLU A 278 1.15 -23.82 -42.44
N THR A 279 1.49 -22.57 -42.80
CA THR A 279 1.07 -21.96 -44.08
C THR A 279 1.80 -22.59 -45.29
N ASN A 280 3.08 -22.97 -45.13
CA ASN A 280 3.83 -23.63 -46.18
C ASN A 280 3.41 -25.10 -46.39
N GLU A 281 3.01 -25.84 -45.33
CA GLU A 281 2.43 -27.18 -45.45
C GLU A 281 1.05 -27.15 -46.11
N ALA A 282 0.21 -26.13 -45.82
CA ALA A 282 -1.09 -25.95 -46.50
C ALA A 282 -0.92 -25.63 -47.98
N LEU A 283 0.05 -24.79 -48.37
CA LEU A 283 0.35 -24.45 -49.77
C LEU A 283 1.02 -25.64 -50.54
N ALA A 284 1.70 -26.54 -49.84
CA ALA A 284 2.29 -27.74 -50.44
C ALA A 284 1.24 -28.84 -50.69
N SER A 285 0.18 -28.91 -49.91
CA SER A 285 -0.95 -29.83 -50.13
C SER A 285 -1.88 -29.43 -51.27
N ASP A 286 -2.06 -28.11 -51.48
CA ASP A 286 -2.89 -27.60 -52.61
C ASP A 286 -2.21 -27.73 -53.98
N ASN A 287 -0.87 -27.83 -54.04
CA ASN A 287 -0.13 -28.02 -55.28
C ASN A 287 -0.03 -29.50 -55.75
N HIS A 288 -0.57 -30.46 -54.98
CA HIS A 288 -0.49 -31.88 -55.36
C HIS A 288 -1.78 -32.40 -56.00
N ASP A 289 -2.86 -31.61 -56.08
CA ASP A 289 -4.15 -32.02 -56.64
C ASP A 289 -4.41 -31.47 -58.07
N ASP A 290 -3.51 -30.65 -58.63
CA ASP A 290 -3.72 -30.02 -59.98
C ASP A 290 -2.87 -30.63 -61.13
N THR A 291 -2.28 -31.82 -60.96
CA THR A 291 -1.49 -32.47 -62.03
C THR A 291 -2.09 -33.74 -62.59
N VAL A 292 -3.41 -33.99 -62.50
CA VAL A 292 -4.08 -35.09 -63.18
C VAL A 292 -5.39 -34.60 -63.80
N ALA A 293 -5.33 -33.80 -64.86
CA ALA A 293 -6.36 -33.68 -65.93
C ALA A 293 -5.96 -32.56 -66.92
N ASP A 294 -5.23 -32.83 -67.92
CA ASP A 294 -5.65 -32.47 -69.29
C ASP A 294 -4.59 -32.89 -70.31
N ASN A 295 -4.84 -34.01 -70.89
CA ASN A 295 -4.18 -34.40 -72.11
C ASN A 295 -5.25 -34.95 -73.04
N ARG A 296 -6.07 -34.05 -73.60
CA ARG A 296 -6.83 -34.32 -74.86
C ARG A 296 -7.42 -33.01 -75.44
N ASP A 297 -6.91 -32.64 -76.48
CA ASP A 297 -7.45 -32.18 -77.71
C ASP A 297 -6.69 -31.03 -78.40
N THR A 298 -5.86 -31.51 -79.25
CA THR A 298 -5.31 -30.77 -80.42
C THR A 298 -6.38 -30.43 -81.40
N ARG A 299 -6.19 -29.32 -82.09
CA ARG A 299 -6.65 -28.88 -83.43
C ARG A 299 -7.76 -27.85 -83.50
N ILE A 300 -7.34 -26.92 -84.17
CA ILE A 300 -8.06 -26.18 -85.29
C ILE A 300 -8.08 -24.65 -85.07
N SER A 301 -7.30 -24.09 -85.95
CA SER A 301 -7.61 -22.95 -86.88
C SER A 301 -7.25 -21.55 -86.44
N SER A 302 -6.12 -21.09 -86.86
CA SER A 302 -5.86 -20.02 -87.87
C SER A 302 -6.93 -18.98 -88.10
N ARG A 303 -6.47 -17.75 -88.21
CA ARG A 303 -6.96 -16.59 -88.98
C ARG A 303 -7.77 -15.55 -88.22
N LEU A 304 -7.30 -14.42 -88.21
CA LEU A 304 -7.43 -13.16 -88.93
C LEU A 304 -7.29 -11.95 -87.99
N SER A 305 -6.28 -11.24 -88.33
CA SER A 305 -6.31 -9.79 -88.74
C SER A 305 -7.08 -8.81 -87.87
N ARG A 306 -6.51 -7.90 -87.23
CA ARG A 306 -5.94 -6.60 -87.59
C ARG A 306 -5.40 -5.96 -86.33
#